data_ea48ccfc6b04db1fcb5bc5d9d8a6ff7b
#
_entry.id   ea48ccfc6b04db1fcb5bc5d9d8a6ff7b
#
_cell.length_a   1.000
_cell.length_b   1.000
_cell.length_c   1.000
_cell.angle_alpha   90.00
_cell.angle_beta   90.00
_cell.angle_gamma   90.00
#
_symmetry.space_group_name_H-M   'P 1'
#
loop_
_entity.id
_entity.type
_entity.pdbx_description
1 polymer ?
#
loop_
_entity_poly.entity_id
_entity_poly.type
_entity_poly.pdbx_seq_one_letter_code
_entity_poly.pdbx_strand_id
1 'polypeptide(L)'
;MKYCIAIDGGGTKTEAVLFDEMGHILHRHVGAGGNPTDVGIEEAQLRMKDCLSRVVSHAPEAITALYGGIAGVLPNGDIFSDLISQNYPICSIRIEDDGCNLISGTLGHADGCGMVCGTGSSLFVRVEGQPLRHIGGKGYLIDTGGSGFELGKEAVCMALRAVDGRCGETVLTQLLAEILEQPITDAVIPKVHRGGRPYIATFASAVFAGRKLGDWACEDIFQRGSALMADLIWAARQYFKEPFTVVMGGGIVANYPEYAQAIREKAPPEAAVILQSAPPVYGAAVEAMWDAGIPVTDEVRAHFLKDYQKLFPA
;
A
#
# COMPACT_ATOMS: atom_id res chain seq x y z
N MET A 1 -29.61 13.51 -2.96
CA MET A 1 -28.43 13.11 -2.16
C MET A 1 -27.43 12.50 -3.14
N LYS A 2 -26.13 12.84 -3.04
CA LYS A 2 -25.12 12.26 -3.90
C LYS A 2 -24.52 11.03 -3.21
N TYR A 3 -24.29 9.96 -3.96
CA TYR A 3 -23.64 8.75 -3.48
C TYR A 3 -22.37 8.50 -4.28
N CYS A 4 -21.32 8.07 -3.58
CA CYS A 4 -20.01 7.81 -4.16
C CYS A 4 -19.48 6.43 -3.74
N ILE A 5 -18.60 5.88 -4.58
CA ILE A 5 -17.85 4.67 -4.27
C ILE A 5 -16.35 4.99 -4.23
N ALA A 6 -15.70 4.53 -3.18
CA ALA A 6 -14.25 4.56 -3.01
C ALA A 6 -13.68 3.15 -3.05
N ILE A 7 -12.57 2.95 -3.75
CA ILE A 7 -11.88 1.65 -3.83
C ILE A 7 -10.40 1.82 -3.45
N ASP A 8 -9.94 0.95 -2.56
CA ASP A 8 -8.53 0.76 -2.25
C ASP A 8 -8.13 -0.66 -2.62
N GLY A 9 -7.38 -0.80 -3.71
CA GLY A 9 -6.98 -2.08 -4.29
C GLY A 9 -5.51 -2.37 -4.11
N GLY A 10 -5.16 -3.37 -3.29
CA GLY A 10 -3.79 -3.81 -3.07
C GLY A 10 -3.53 -5.25 -3.53
N GLY A 11 -2.30 -5.71 -3.34
CA GLY A 11 -1.93 -7.11 -3.64
C GLY A 11 -2.57 -8.14 -2.71
N THR A 12 -2.96 -7.74 -1.49
CA THR A 12 -3.49 -8.66 -0.47
C THR A 12 -5.01 -8.60 -0.37
N LYS A 13 -5.59 -7.41 -0.49
CA LYS A 13 -7.03 -7.16 -0.41
C LYS A 13 -7.44 -6.07 -1.39
N THR A 14 -8.72 -6.06 -1.76
CA THR A 14 -9.41 -4.93 -2.41
C THR A 14 -10.59 -4.54 -1.53
N GLU A 15 -10.67 -3.27 -1.18
CA GLU A 15 -11.70 -2.72 -0.32
C GLU A 15 -12.53 -1.70 -1.10
N ALA A 16 -13.86 -1.84 -1.07
CA ALA A 16 -14.80 -0.88 -1.66
C ALA A 16 -15.79 -0.39 -0.61
N VAL A 17 -16.08 0.91 -0.65
CA VAL A 17 -16.98 1.59 0.29
C VAL A 17 -17.98 2.44 -0.50
N LEU A 18 -19.27 2.24 -0.24
CA LEU A 18 -20.36 3.11 -0.67
C LEU A 18 -20.68 4.10 0.45
N PHE A 19 -20.73 5.39 0.13
CA PHE A 19 -20.97 6.45 1.11
C PHE A 19 -21.76 7.61 0.48
N ASP A 20 -22.36 8.44 1.34
CA ASP A 20 -23.12 9.62 0.93
C ASP A 20 -22.27 10.91 0.96
N GLU A 21 -22.85 12.02 0.48
CA GLU A 21 -22.20 13.35 0.45
C GLU A 21 -21.83 13.92 1.82
N MET A 22 -22.39 13.36 2.91
CA MET A 22 -22.07 13.73 4.29
C MET A 22 -20.96 12.84 4.89
N GLY A 23 -20.46 11.88 4.11
CA GLY A 23 -19.42 10.95 4.54
C GLY A 23 -19.91 9.73 5.33
N HIS A 24 -21.23 9.52 5.43
CA HIS A 24 -21.75 8.32 6.08
C HIS A 24 -21.58 7.08 5.21
N ILE A 25 -21.00 6.03 5.77
CA ILE A 25 -20.79 4.76 5.07
C ILE A 25 -22.10 3.95 5.09
N LEU A 26 -22.63 3.67 3.90
CA LEU A 26 -23.83 2.86 3.71
C LEU A 26 -23.48 1.38 3.62
N HIS A 27 -22.41 1.05 2.90
CA HIS A 27 -21.96 -0.33 2.75
C HIS A 27 -20.45 -0.39 2.51
N ARG A 28 -19.85 -1.51 2.94
CA ARG A 28 -18.43 -1.82 2.72
C ARG A 28 -18.27 -3.28 2.37
N HIS A 29 -17.37 -3.56 1.44
CA HIS A 29 -16.94 -4.91 1.13
C HIS A 29 -15.42 -5.00 1.05
N VAL A 30 -14.88 -6.12 1.51
CA VAL A 30 -13.45 -6.45 1.37
C VAL A 30 -13.34 -7.79 0.65
N GLY A 31 -12.73 -7.76 -0.51
CA GLY A 31 -12.45 -8.92 -1.34
C GLY A 31 -10.96 -9.25 -1.40
N ALA A 32 -10.63 -10.26 -2.20
CA ALA A 32 -9.24 -10.64 -2.48
C ALA A 32 -8.47 -9.52 -3.18
N GLY A 33 -7.14 -9.50 -3.01
CA GLY A 33 -6.27 -8.52 -3.68
C GLY A 33 -6.39 -8.58 -5.21
N GLY A 34 -6.54 -7.40 -5.83
CA GLY A 34 -6.80 -7.23 -7.25
C GLY A 34 -5.64 -6.57 -8.02
N ASN A 35 -4.40 -6.65 -7.51
CA ASN A 35 -3.25 -6.11 -8.24
C ASN A 35 -2.99 -6.90 -9.53
N PRO A 36 -3.18 -6.30 -10.74
CA PRO A 36 -3.03 -7.00 -12.01
C PRO A 36 -1.61 -7.50 -12.30
N THR A 37 -0.60 -6.94 -11.65
CA THR A 37 0.78 -7.44 -11.79
C THR A 37 1.03 -8.74 -11.01
N ASP A 38 0.22 -9.02 -9.99
CA ASP A 38 0.35 -10.24 -9.18
C ASP A 38 -0.56 -11.37 -9.71
N VAL A 39 -1.79 -11.04 -10.15
CA VAL A 39 -2.80 -12.05 -10.51
C VAL A 39 -3.17 -12.07 -12.01
N GLY A 40 -2.67 -11.12 -12.79
CA GLY A 40 -3.05 -10.92 -14.19
C GLY A 40 -4.32 -10.05 -14.32
N ILE A 41 -4.48 -9.44 -15.52
CA ILE A 41 -5.54 -8.46 -15.78
C ILE A 41 -6.93 -9.10 -15.67
N GLU A 42 -7.13 -10.28 -16.27
CA GLU A 42 -8.45 -10.95 -16.30
C GLU A 42 -8.94 -11.30 -14.89
N GLU A 43 -8.09 -11.87 -14.06
CA GLU A 43 -8.44 -12.20 -12.68
C GLU A 43 -8.66 -10.93 -11.84
N ALA A 44 -7.84 -9.90 -12.01
CA ALA A 44 -8.02 -8.61 -11.34
C ALA A 44 -9.39 -7.98 -11.70
N GLN A 45 -9.79 -8.05 -12.96
CA GLN A 45 -11.11 -7.59 -13.41
C GLN A 45 -12.26 -8.39 -12.79
N LEU A 46 -12.13 -9.71 -12.67
CA LEU A 46 -13.14 -10.56 -12.02
C LEU A 46 -13.30 -10.19 -10.54
N ARG A 47 -12.19 -10.00 -9.81
CA ARG A 47 -12.20 -9.58 -8.41
C ARG A 47 -12.80 -8.19 -8.23
N MET A 48 -12.50 -7.27 -9.13
CA MET A 48 -13.13 -5.94 -9.15
C MET A 48 -14.64 -6.03 -9.33
N LYS A 49 -15.12 -6.82 -10.29
CA LYS A 49 -16.55 -7.04 -10.52
C LYS A 49 -17.24 -7.63 -9.29
N ASP A 50 -16.66 -8.65 -8.66
CA ASP A 50 -17.21 -9.24 -7.44
C ASP A 50 -17.31 -8.18 -6.33
N CYS A 51 -16.24 -7.44 -6.09
CA CYS A 51 -16.20 -6.40 -5.08
C CYS A 51 -17.25 -5.31 -5.32
N LEU A 52 -17.36 -4.80 -6.55
CA LEU A 52 -18.32 -3.76 -6.92
C LEU A 52 -19.76 -4.24 -6.88
N SER A 53 -20.06 -5.46 -7.33
CA SER A 53 -21.43 -5.98 -7.35
C SER A 53 -22.05 -6.00 -5.95
N ARG A 54 -21.24 -6.29 -4.94
CA ARG A 54 -21.65 -6.32 -3.53
C ARG A 54 -21.91 -4.94 -2.94
N VAL A 55 -21.22 -3.92 -3.46
CA VAL A 55 -21.35 -2.54 -2.96
C VAL A 55 -22.43 -1.79 -3.70
N VAL A 56 -22.47 -1.89 -5.03
CA VAL A 56 -23.45 -1.18 -5.89
C VAL A 56 -24.88 -1.59 -5.59
N SER A 57 -25.13 -2.87 -5.26
CA SER A 57 -26.48 -3.38 -4.93
C SER A 57 -27.12 -2.70 -3.71
N HIS A 58 -26.35 -1.99 -2.89
CA HIS A 58 -26.83 -1.26 -1.72
C HIS A 58 -27.01 0.23 -1.95
N ALA A 59 -26.74 0.74 -3.17
CA ALA A 59 -26.94 2.15 -3.49
C ALA A 59 -28.42 2.47 -3.57
N PRO A 60 -28.92 3.49 -2.80
CA PRO A 60 -30.34 3.88 -2.84
C PRO A 60 -30.74 4.55 -4.14
N GLU A 61 -29.80 5.20 -4.81
CA GLU A 61 -29.98 5.98 -6.04
C GLU A 61 -28.75 5.82 -6.95
N ALA A 62 -28.72 6.56 -8.06
CA ALA A 62 -27.59 6.59 -8.99
C ALA A 62 -26.29 7.05 -8.31
N ILE A 63 -25.19 6.38 -8.62
CA ILE A 63 -23.87 6.70 -8.09
C ILE A 63 -23.28 7.86 -8.89
N THR A 64 -22.95 8.95 -8.19
CA THR A 64 -22.41 10.18 -8.80
C THR A 64 -20.96 10.00 -9.25
N ALA A 65 -20.11 9.40 -8.40
CA ALA A 65 -18.71 9.18 -8.73
C ALA A 65 -18.17 7.89 -8.12
N LEU A 66 -17.24 7.27 -8.83
CA LEU A 66 -16.39 6.19 -8.35
C LEU A 66 -14.93 6.56 -8.56
N TYR A 67 -14.16 6.46 -7.50
CA TYR A 67 -12.70 6.53 -7.59
C TYR A 67 -12.07 5.24 -7.05
N GLY A 68 -11.10 4.71 -7.78
CA GLY A 68 -10.30 3.56 -7.37
C GLY A 68 -8.82 3.83 -7.44
N GLY A 69 -8.14 3.78 -6.29
CA GLY A 69 -6.69 3.71 -6.22
C GLY A 69 -6.26 2.26 -6.13
N ILE A 70 -5.64 1.72 -7.18
CA ILE A 70 -5.36 0.29 -7.33
C ILE A 70 -3.89 0.06 -7.62
N ALA A 71 -3.21 -0.69 -6.75
CA ALA A 71 -1.80 -1.04 -6.93
C ALA A 71 -1.57 -1.75 -8.26
N GLY A 72 -0.56 -1.29 -9.02
CA GLY A 72 -0.14 -1.91 -10.27
C GLY A 72 -1.13 -1.76 -11.43
N VAL A 73 -2.12 -0.88 -11.31
CA VAL A 73 -3.11 -0.64 -12.39
C VAL A 73 -2.49 0.07 -13.59
N LEU A 74 -1.50 0.92 -13.39
CA LEU A 74 -0.86 1.62 -14.49
C LEU A 74 0.03 0.69 -15.34
N PRO A 75 -0.05 0.78 -16.70
CA PRO A 75 -0.79 1.76 -17.51
C PRO A 75 -2.26 1.37 -17.84
N ASN A 76 -2.83 0.37 -17.21
CA ASN A 76 -4.08 -0.29 -17.59
C ASN A 76 -5.35 0.32 -16.93
N GLY A 77 -5.27 1.52 -16.34
CA GLY A 77 -6.39 2.16 -15.63
C GLY A 77 -7.66 2.28 -16.49
N ASP A 78 -7.50 2.61 -17.77
CA ASP A 78 -8.61 2.74 -18.73
C ASP A 78 -9.38 1.42 -18.90
N ILE A 79 -8.70 0.27 -18.90
CA ILE A 79 -9.34 -1.05 -19.04
C ILE A 79 -10.31 -1.32 -17.86
N PHE A 80 -9.94 -0.87 -16.65
CA PHE A 80 -10.81 -0.99 -15.47
C PHE A 80 -11.96 0.02 -15.51
N SER A 81 -11.70 1.25 -15.94
CA SER A 81 -12.74 2.27 -16.10
C SER A 81 -13.79 1.86 -17.13
N ASP A 82 -13.38 1.31 -18.28
CA ASP A 82 -14.25 0.78 -19.32
C ASP A 82 -15.08 -0.40 -18.80
N LEU A 83 -14.45 -1.32 -18.07
CA LEU A 83 -15.14 -2.45 -17.45
C LEU A 83 -16.27 -1.98 -16.52
N ILE A 84 -16.00 -0.98 -15.69
CA ILE A 84 -16.95 -0.46 -14.72
C ILE A 84 -18.08 0.27 -15.44
N SER A 85 -17.78 1.14 -16.41
CA SER A 85 -18.78 1.91 -17.16
C SER A 85 -19.75 1.04 -17.95
N GLN A 86 -19.28 -0.09 -18.48
CA GLN A 86 -20.11 -1.05 -19.21
C GLN A 86 -21.05 -1.87 -18.32
N ASN A 87 -20.75 -2.00 -17.05
CA ASN A 87 -21.50 -2.89 -16.14
C ASN A 87 -22.31 -2.13 -15.08
N TYR A 88 -22.00 -0.85 -14.81
CA TYR A 88 -22.65 -0.09 -13.73
C TYR A 88 -22.99 1.34 -14.18
N PRO A 89 -24.20 1.86 -13.84
CA PRO A 89 -24.62 3.22 -14.17
C PRO A 89 -24.00 4.25 -13.20
N ILE A 90 -22.71 4.56 -13.39
CA ILE A 90 -21.95 5.51 -12.57
C ILE A 90 -21.60 6.71 -13.44
N CYS A 91 -21.85 7.94 -12.95
CA CYS A 91 -21.71 9.15 -13.76
C CYS A 91 -20.25 9.54 -14.04
N SER A 92 -19.36 9.38 -13.05
CA SER A 92 -17.94 9.64 -13.18
C SER A 92 -17.13 8.47 -12.64
N ILE A 93 -16.14 8.00 -13.41
CA ILE A 93 -15.28 6.88 -13.03
C ILE A 93 -13.83 7.29 -13.26
N ARG A 94 -13.00 7.17 -12.22
CA ARG A 94 -11.55 7.41 -12.31
C ARG A 94 -10.78 6.31 -11.57
N ILE A 95 -9.84 5.70 -12.25
CA ILE A 95 -8.98 4.64 -11.71
C ILE A 95 -7.52 5.08 -11.85
N GLU A 96 -6.84 5.13 -10.72
CA GLU A 96 -5.43 5.52 -10.62
C GLU A 96 -4.64 4.52 -9.74
N ASP A 97 -3.38 4.78 -9.51
CA ASP A 97 -2.56 3.93 -8.63
C ASP A 97 -2.86 4.22 -7.14
N ASP A 98 -2.65 3.21 -6.28
CA ASP A 98 -2.98 3.25 -4.84
C ASP A 98 -2.22 4.32 -4.05
N GLY A 99 -1.09 4.80 -4.57
CA GLY A 99 -0.34 5.91 -3.97
C GLY A 99 -1.15 7.21 -3.85
N CYS A 100 -2.10 7.46 -4.74
CA CYS A 100 -3.01 8.59 -4.63
C CYS A 100 -3.87 8.52 -3.36
N ASN A 101 -4.29 7.32 -2.94
CA ASN A 101 -5.08 7.15 -1.72
C ASN A 101 -4.34 7.66 -0.48
N LEU A 102 -3.00 7.44 -0.41
CA LEU A 102 -2.19 7.93 0.71
C LEU A 102 -2.10 9.45 0.73
N ILE A 103 -1.84 10.06 -0.44
CA ILE A 103 -1.72 11.52 -0.57
C ILE A 103 -3.05 12.16 -0.18
N SER A 104 -4.13 11.77 -0.84
CA SER A 104 -5.45 12.40 -0.68
C SER A 104 -6.05 12.20 0.69
N GLY A 105 -5.84 11.03 1.31
CA GLY A 105 -6.33 10.74 2.65
C GLY A 105 -5.69 11.58 3.76
N THR A 106 -4.54 12.19 3.49
CA THR A 106 -3.79 12.98 4.47
C THR A 106 -3.66 14.45 4.06
N LEU A 107 -3.38 14.73 2.80
CA LEU A 107 -3.10 16.07 2.27
C LEU A 107 -4.27 16.65 1.45
N GLY A 108 -5.37 15.92 1.28
CA GLY A 108 -6.42 16.33 0.35
C GLY A 108 -5.86 16.44 -1.06
N HIS A 109 -6.07 17.57 -1.74
CA HIS A 109 -5.56 17.84 -3.09
C HIS A 109 -4.23 18.63 -3.11
N ALA A 110 -3.58 18.85 -1.98
CA ALA A 110 -2.28 19.52 -1.93
C ALA A 110 -1.17 18.67 -2.58
N ASP A 111 -0.14 19.35 -3.06
CA ASP A 111 1.08 18.73 -3.58
C ASP A 111 1.77 17.91 -2.51
N GLY A 112 2.40 16.80 -2.90
CA GLY A 112 3.14 15.94 -1.99
C GLY A 112 3.39 14.55 -2.55
N CYS A 113 3.88 13.67 -1.70
CA CYS A 113 4.19 12.30 -2.05
C CYS A 113 3.41 11.31 -1.20
N GLY A 114 3.04 10.18 -1.82
CA GLY A 114 2.56 8.98 -1.13
C GLY A 114 3.59 7.87 -1.26
N MET A 115 4.10 7.34 -0.15
CA MET A 115 5.07 6.26 -0.14
C MET A 115 4.45 5.01 0.45
N VAL A 116 4.33 3.97 -0.36
CA VAL A 116 3.88 2.64 0.06
C VAL A 116 5.07 1.86 0.61
N CYS A 117 4.96 1.33 1.82
CA CYS A 117 5.91 0.42 2.44
C CYS A 117 5.16 -0.76 3.08
N GLY A 118 4.83 -1.74 2.26
CA GLY A 118 4.10 -2.95 2.61
C GLY A 118 4.81 -4.20 2.10
N THR A 119 4.08 -5.11 1.46
CA THR A 119 4.66 -6.26 0.75
C THR A 119 5.63 -5.80 -0.34
N GLY A 120 5.29 -4.75 -1.07
CA GLY A 120 6.15 -4.01 -1.98
C GLY A 120 6.44 -2.60 -1.48
N SER A 121 7.20 -1.84 -2.27
CA SER A 121 7.52 -0.44 -2.03
C SER A 121 7.42 0.37 -3.31
N SER A 122 6.93 1.59 -3.20
CA SER A 122 6.87 2.57 -4.28
C SER A 122 6.63 3.96 -3.71
N LEU A 123 6.92 4.99 -4.50
CA LEU A 123 6.62 6.37 -4.16
C LEU A 123 5.91 7.05 -5.33
N PHE A 124 4.88 7.80 -5.01
CA PHE A 124 4.10 8.59 -5.97
C PHE A 124 4.27 10.07 -5.66
N VAL A 125 4.45 10.87 -6.71
CA VAL A 125 4.59 12.33 -6.61
C VAL A 125 3.39 12.96 -7.28
N ARG A 126 2.65 13.78 -6.55
CA ARG A 126 1.60 14.64 -7.06
C ARG A 126 2.04 16.10 -6.98
N VAL A 127 2.01 16.78 -8.13
CA VAL A 127 2.21 18.23 -8.27
C VAL A 127 1.09 18.77 -9.14
N GLU A 128 0.46 19.86 -8.73
CA GLU A 128 -0.65 20.47 -9.44
C GLU A 128 -0.32 20.73 -10.92
N GLY A 129 -1.24 20.37 -11.82
CA GLY A 129 -1.07 20.53 -13.26
C GLY A 129 -0.09 19.56 -13.91
N GLN A 130 0.46 18.58 -13.18
CA GLN A 130 1.35 17.56 -13.72
C GLN A 130 0.72 16.15 -13.58
N PRO A 131 1.03 15.21 -14.49
CA PRO A 131 0.63 13.83 -14.32
C PRO A 131 1.29 13.22 -13.08
N LEU A 132 0.58 12.32 -12.41
CA LEU A 132 1.12 11.54 -11.28
C LEU A 132 2.40 10.83 -11.72
N ARG A 133 3.45 10.94 -10.91
CA ARG A 133 4.73 10.28 -11.18
C ARG A 133 4.96 9.13 -10.22
N HIS A 134 5.37 8.01 -10.77
CA HIS A 134 5.67 6.79 -10.04
C HIS A 134 7.19 6.58 -9.99
N ILE A 135 7.77 6.57 -8.80
CA ILE A 135 9.19 6.37 -8.50
C ILE A 135 9.36 5.04 -7.79
N GLY A 136 10.27 4.20 -8.27
CA GLY A 136 10.46 2.85 -7.77
C GLY A 136 9.25 1.94 -8.04
N GLY A 137 9.20 0.78 -7.39
CA GLY A 137 8.08 -0.16 -7.51
C GLY A 137 7.93 -0.83 -8.87
N LYS A 138 9.00 -0.94 -9.67
CA LYS A 138 8.98 -1.50 -11.03
C LYS A 138 8.99 -3.04 -11.06
N GLY A 139 8.75 -3.65 -9.92
CA GLY A 139 8.68 -5.10 -9.77
C GLY A 139 9.86 -5.69 -9.00
N TYR A 140 9.56 -6.63 -8.14
CA TYR A 140 10.48 -7.21 -7.16
C TYR A 140 11.70 -7.93 -7.75
N LEU A 141 11.69 -8.23 -9.05
CA LEU A 141 12.82 -8.88 -9.74
C LEU A 141 13.90 -7.88 -10.18
N ILE A 142 13.53 -6.62 -10.44
CA ILE A 142 14.42 -5.64 -11.07
C ILE A 142 14.54 -4.34 -10.27
N ASP A 143 13.66 -4.12 -9.30
CA ASP A 143 13.64 -2.91 -8.49
C ASP A 143 13.43 -3.26 -7.02
N THR A 144 14.42 -2.93 -6.21
CA THR A 144 14.47 -3.23 -4.78
C THR A 144 14.32 -1.93 -3.99
N GLY A 145 13.40 -1.90 -3.01
CA GLY A 145 13.09 -0.67 -2.30
C GLY A 145 12.88 -0.83 -0.79
N GLY A 146 13.47 -1.84 -0.15
CA GLY A 146 13.35 -2.01 1.32
C GLY A 146 11.95 -2.38 1.80
N SER A 147 11.15 -3.01 0.94
CA SER A 147 9.81 -3.51 1.25
C SER A 147 9.85 -4.75 2.16
N GLY A 148 8.68 -5.16 2.65
CA GLY A 148 8.55 -6.40 3.42
C GLY A 148 9.06 -7.62 2.66
N PHE A 149 8.84 -7.69 1.35
CA PHE A 149 9.40 -8.75 0.51
C PHE A 149 10.93 -8.76 0.53
N GLU A 150 11.58 -7.60 0.35
CA GLU A 150 13.04 -7.51 0.37
C GLU A 150 13.62 -7.87 1.74
N LEU A 151 13.06 -7.30 2.80
CA LEU A 151 13.49 -7.60 4.17
C LEU A 151 13.36 -9.10 4.46
N GLY A 152 12.23 -9.71 4.09
CA GLY A 152 11.99 -11.14 4.29
C GLY A 152 12.89 -12.03 3.42
N LYS A 153 13.12 -11.66 2.17
CA LYS A 153 14.04 -12.35 1.26
C LYS A 153 15.47 -12.32 1.81
N GLU A 154 15.94 -11.16 2.22
CA GLU A 154 17.27 -10.99 2.79
C GLU A 154 17.43 -11.80 4.11
N ALA A 155 16.38 -11.86 4.94
CA ALA A 155 16.38 -12.68 6.15
C ALA A 155 16.57 -14.17 5.83
N VAL A 156 15.82 -14.71 4.87
CA VAL A 156 15.97 -16.11 4.43
C VAL A 156 17.36 -16.35 3.83
N CYS A 157 17.82 -15.45 2.96
CA CYS A 157 19.16 -15.55 2.37
C CYS A 157 20.27 -15.56 3.45
N MET A 158 20.15 -14.68 4.45
CA MET A 158 21.14 -14.59 5.52
C MET A 158 21.13 -15.84 6.42
N ALA A 159 19.95 -16.36 6.76
CA ALA A 159 19.83 -17.59 7.54
C ALA A 159 20.45 -18.79 6.80
N LEU A 160 20.19 -18.96 5.50
CA LEU A 160 20.81 -20.01 4.69
C LEU A 160 22.33 -19.86 4.61
N ARG A 161 22.83 -18.64 4.45
CA ARG A 161 24.28 -18.36 4.45
C ARG A 161 24.94 -18.73 5.78
N ALA A 162 24.27 -18.50 6.91
CA ALA A 162 24.76 -18.89 8.23
C ALA A 162 24.80 -20.41 8.38
N VAL A 163 23.76 -21.12 7.96
CA VAL A 163 23.71 -22.60 7.95
C VAL A 163 24.84 -23.20 7.10
N ASP A 164 25.12 -22.59 5.95
CA ASP A 164 26.20 -23.03 5.04
C ASP A 164 27.61 -22.64 5.55
N GLY A 165 27.72 -21.86 6.61
CA GLY A 165 29.02 -21.32 7.08
C GLY A 165 29.61 -20.21 6.20
N ARG A 166 28.80 -19.59 5.34
CA ARG A 166 29.20 -18.47 4.45
C ARG A 166 29.19 -17.10 5.13
N CYS A 167 28.65 -17.01 6.35
CA CYS A 167 28.71 -15.85 7.22
C CYS A 167 28.68 -16.27 8.68
N GLY A 168 28.80 -15.32 9.62
CA GLY A 168 28.69 -15.59 11.06
C GLY A 168 27.29 -16.07 11.46
N GLU A 169 27.19 -16.58 12.68
CA GLU A 169 25.92 -16.97 13.28
C GLU A 169 24.96 -15.76 13.37
N THR A 170 23.67 -16.03 13.22
CA THR A 170 22.58 -15.06 13.34
C THR A 170 21.36 -15.72 13.96
N VAL A 171 20.60 -14.96 14.75
CA VAL A 171 19.32 -15.43 15.32
C VAL A 171 18.23 -15.64 14.26
N LEU A 172 18.45 -15.17 13.03
CA LEU A 172 17.53 -15.41 11.91
C LEU A 172 17.29 -16.90 11.64
N THR A 173 18.31 -17.75 11.87
CA THR A 173 18.16 -19.21 11.72
C THR A 173 17.10 -19.78 12.65
N GLN A 174 17.05 -19.32 13.90
CA GLN A 174 16.04 -19.74 14.87
C GLN A 174 14.69 -19.07 14.60
N LEU A 175 14.66 -17.75 14.45
CA LEU A 175 13.40 -16.99 14.25
C LEU A 175 12.65 -17.44 13.00
N LEU A 176 13.34 -17.71 11.90
CA LEU A 176 12.72 -18.23 10.70
C LEU A 176 12.30 -19.68 10.83
N ALA A 177 13.05 -20.51 11.58
CA ALA A 177 12.65 -21.88 11.85
C ALA A 177 11.32 -21.94 12.64
N GLU A 178 11.10 -21.02 13.57
CA GLU A 178 9.83 -20.86 14.29
C GLU A 178 8.69 -20.48 13.36
N ILE A 179 8.87 -19.48 12.46
CA ILE A 179 7.84 -19.06 11.48
C ILE A 179 7.54 -20.18 10.47
N LEU A 180 8.56 -20.92 10.05
CA LEU A 180 8.44 -21.99 9.07
C LEU A 180 7.99 -23.32 9.69
N GLU A 181 8.00 -23.42 11.02
CA GLU A 181 7.71 -24.65 11.80
C GLU A 181 8.64 -25.81 11.43
N GLN A 182 9.87 -25.50 11.01
CA GLN A 182 10.89 -26.47 10.64
C GLN A 182 12.29 -25.82 10.60
N PRO A 183 13.38 -26.58 10.81
CA PRO A 183 14.74 -26.07 10.71
C PRO A 183 15.04 -25.48 9.32
N ILE A 184 15.93 -24.50 9.27
CA ILE A 184 16.42 -23.93 8.02
C ILE A 184 17.36 -24.92 7.34
N THR A 185 16.84 -25.62 6.35
CA THR A 185 17.54 -26.60 5.51
C THR A 185 17.00 -26.47 4.08
N ASP A 186 17.53 -27.25 3.15
CA ASP A 186 17.03 -27.30 1.76
C ASP A 186 15.50 -27.59 1.67
N ALA A 187 14.93 -28.21 2.70
CA ALA A 187 13.49 -28.50 2.74
C ALA A 187 12.61 -27.24 2.82
N VAL A 188 13.13 -26.07 3.24
CA VAL A 188 12.37 -24.82 3.25
C VAL A 188 12.21 -24.20 1.85
N ILE A 189 13.14 -24.50 0.93
CA ILE A 189 13.19 -23.90 -0.40
C ILE A 189 11.87 -24.06 -1.17
N PRO A 190 11.28 -25.26 -1.32
CA PRO A 190 10.02 -25.43 -2.02
C PRO A 190 8.84 -24.69 -1.35
N LYS A 191 8.86 -24.55 -0.02
CA LYS A 191 7.82 -23.83 0.74
C LYS A 191 7.88 -22.33 0.46
N VAL A 192 9.09 -21.76 0.48
CA VAL A 192 9.35 -20.35 0.18
C VAL A 192 8.97 -20.03 -1.28
N HIS A 193 9.40 -20.86 -2.24
CA HIS A 193 9.08 -20.67 -3.66
C HIS A 193 7.57 -20.72 -3.93
N ARG A 194 6.87 -21.71 -3.36
CA ARG A 194 5.40 -21.85 -3.55
C ARG A 194 4.61 -20.75 -2.88
N GLY A 195 5.10 -20.24 -1.73
CA GLY A 195 4.42 -19.17 -0.99
C GLY A 195 4.45 -17.82 -1.70
N GLY A 196 5.42 -17.63 -2.58
CA GLY A 196 5.54 -16.42 -3.39
C GLY A 196 5.79 -15.16 -2.58
N ARG A 197 5.63 -14.02 -3.25
CA ARG A 197 5.97 -12.69 -2.72
C ARG A 197 5.28 -12.32 -1.40
N PRO A 198 3.95 -12.50 -1.23
CA PRO A 198 3.28 -12.16 0.03
C PRO A 198 3.77 -13.00 1.21
N TYR A 199 4.03 -14.28 0.98
CA TYR A 199 4.53 -15.17 2.01
C TYR A 199 5.96 -14.81 2.45
N ILE A 200 6.85 -14.51 1.50
CA ILE A 200 8.22 -14.08 1.81
C ILE A 200 8.20 -12.77 2.61
N ALA A 201 7.28 -11.86 2.31
CA ALA A 201 7.14 -10.60 3.04
C ALA A 201 6.82 -10.79 4.53
N THR A 202 6.19 -11.91 4.92
CA THR A 202 5.91 -12.21 6.35
C THR A 202 7.18 -12.43 7.16
N PHE A 203 8.26 -12.86 6.53
CA PHE A 203 9.56 -13.09 7.18
C PHE A 203 10.28 -11.80 7.58
N ALA A 204 9.81 -10.63 7.10
CA ALA A 204 10.31 -9.35 7.58
C ALA A 204 10.18 -9.20 9.11
N SER A 205 9.18 -9.84 9.73
CA SER A 205 8.99 -9.85 11.18
C SER A 205 10.21 -10.39 11.93
N ALA A 206 10.93 -11.39 11.36
CA ALA A 206 12.14 -11.92 11.94
C ALA A 206 13.28 -10.89 11.99
N VAL A 207 13.38 -10.00 10.98
CA VAL A 207 14.37 -8.91 10.96
C VAL A 207 14.14 -7.97 12.14
N PHE A 208 12.92 -7.53 12.36
CA PHE A 208 12.56 -6.62 13.46
C PHE A 208 12.72 -7.28 14.84
N ALA A 209 12.38 -8.57 14.96
CA ALA A 209 12.58 -9.32 16.18
C ALA A 209 14.06 -9.51 16.51
N GLY A 210 14.85 -9.94 15.53
CA GLY A 210 16.30 -10.18 15.71
C GLY A 210 17.07 -8.88 15.98
N ARG A 211 16.65 -7.76 15.39
CA ARG A 211 17.21 -6.44 15.69
C ARG A 211 17.04 -6.07 17.17
N LYS A 212 15.87 -6.36 17.78
CA LYS A 212 15.64 -6.15 19.22
C LYS A 212 16.54 -7.02 20.11
N LEU A 213 17.03 -8.14 19.58
CA LEU A 213 18.00 -9.03 20.24
C LEU A 213 19.45 -8.61 20.00
N GLY A 214 19.70 -7.54 19.25
CA GLY A 214 21.04 -7.04 18.95
C GLY A 214 21.76 -7.82 17.84
N ASP A 215 21.03 -8.56 17.00
CA ASP A 215 21.61 -9.35 15.92
C ASP A 215 22.16 -8.46 14.81
N TRP A 216 23.43 -8.69 14.45
CA TRP A 216 24.15 -7.89 13.46
C TRP A 216 23.55 -7.98 12.05
N ALA A 217 23.07 -9.16 11.66
CA ALA A 217 22.52 -9.39 10.33
C ALA A 217 21.15 -8.69 10.17
N CYS A 218 20.35 -8.75 11.23
CA CYS A 218 19.07 -8.04 11.28
C CYS A 218 19.26 -6.53 11.24
N GLU A 219 20.26 -5.99 11.96
CA GLU A 219 20.60 -4.57 11.91
C GLU A 219 21.06 -4.15 10.51
N ASP A 220 21.93 -4.92 9.85
CA ASP A 220 22.40 -4.64 8.49
C ASP A 220 21.24 -4.62 7.48
N ILE A 221 20.35 -5.63 7.52
CA ILE A 221 19.18 -5.69 6.65
C ILE A 221 18.26 -4.48 6.88
N PHE A 222 18.00 -4.13 8.13
CA PHE A 222 17.18 -2.98 8.51
C PHE A 222 17.76 -1.66 8.00
N GLN A 223 19.07 -1.44 8.18
CA GLN A 223 19.74 -0.21 7.78
C GLN A 223 19.78 -0.05 6.26
N ARG A 224 20.10 -1.11 5.52
CA ARG A 224 20.08 -1.10 4.05
C ARG A 224 18.67 -0.89 3.52
N GLY A 225 17.68 -1.61 4.07
CA GLY A 225 16.30 -1.48 3.66
C GLY A 225 15.74 -0.06 3.87
N SER A 226 15.98 0.53 5.05
CA SER A 226 15.54 1.90 5.33
C SER A 226 16.23 2.95 4.46
N ALA A 227 17.50 2.74 4.08
CA ALA A 227 18.21 3.60 3.14
C ALA A 227 17.59 3.54 1.74
N LEU A 228 17.28 2.34 1.22
CA LEU A 228 16.63 2.17 -0.07
C LEU A 228 15.25 2.83 -0.12
N MET A 229 14.49 2.81 0.99
CA MET A 229 13.24 3.56 1.09
C MET A 229 13.47 5.07 1.04
N ALA A 230 14.49 5.58 1.74
CA ALA A 230 14.82 6.99 1.73
C ALA A 230 15.31 7.48 0.34
N ASP A 231 15.98 6.63 -0.44
CA ASP A 231 16.41 6.94 -1.81
C ASP A 231 15.23 7.31 -2.72
N LEU A 232 14.05 6.71 -2.52
CA LEU A 232 12.83 7.09 -3.24
C LEU A 232 12.44 8.54 -2.93
N ILE A 233 12.59 8.96 -1.67
CA ILE A 233 12.28 10.34 -1.25
C ILE A 233 13.32 11.31 -1.82
N TRP A 234 14.60 10.95 -1.83
CA TRP A 234 15.66 11.73 -2.47
C TRP A 234 15.38 11.92 -3.97
N ALA A 235 14.91 10.87 -4.66
CA ALA A 235 14.54 10.97 -6.07
C ALA A 235 13.32 11.88 -6.29
N ALA A 236 12.37 11.92 -5.34
CA ALA A 236 11.19 12.79 -5.43
C ALA A 236 11.51 14.28 -5.28
N ARG A 237 12.57 14.62 -4.54
CA ARG A 237 12.97 16.01 -4.25
C ARG A 237 13.05 16.91 -5.48
N GLN A 238 13.48 16.38 -6.62
CA GLN A 238 13.64 17.12 -7.86
C GLN A 238 12.36 17.74 -8.43
N TYR A 239 11.18 17.26 -7.99
CA TYR A 239 9.88 17.74 -8.45
C TYR A 239 9.33 18.90 -7.63
N PHE A 240 9.96 19.24 -6.49
CA PHE A 240 9.53 20.30 -5.58
C PHE A 240 10.57 21.42 -5.51
N LYS A 241 10.08 22.66 -5.50
CA LYS A 241 10.92 23.87 -5.31
C LYS A 241 11.01 24.27 -3.84
N GLU A 242 10.00 23.91 -3.06
CA GLU A 242 9.82 24.21 -1.65
C GLU A 242 9.84 22.93 -0.82
N PRO A 243 9.92 23.00 0.51
CA PRO A 243 9.71 21.83 1.35
C PRO A 243 8.42 21.09 1.01
N PHE A 244 8.45 19.78 1.05
CA PHE A 244 7.33 18.93 0.63
C PHE A 244 7.01 17.86 1.68
N THR A 245 5.79 17.34 1.62
CA THR A 245 5.33 16.29 2.54
C THR A 245 5.34 14.93 1.86
N VAL A 246 5.83 13.92 2.57
CA VAL A 246 5.76 12.50 2.17
C VAL A 246 4.88 11.77 3.17
N VAL A 247 3.75 11.26 2.71
CA VAL A 247 2.84 10.43 3.50
C VAL A 247 3.24 8.98 3.34
N MET A 248 3.71 8.34 4.41
CA MET A 248 4.04 6.91 4.41
C MET A 248 2.84 6.06 4.85
N GLY A 249 2.57 4.99 4.12
CA GLY A 249 1.58 3.98 4.46
C GLY A 249 2.06 2.56 4.15
N GLY A 250 1.27 1.59 4.55
CA GLY A 250 1.54 0.17 4.35
C GLY A 250 1.93 -0.58 5.63
N GLY A 251 1.79 -1.90 5.57
CA GLY A 251 1.86 -2.76 6.75
C GLY A 251 3.21 -2.73 7.49
N ILE A 252 4.33 -2.51 6.79
CA ILE A 252 5.65 -2.47 7.44
C ILE A 252 5.76 -1.24 8.34
N VAL A 253 5.52 -0.05 7.82
CA VAL A 253 5.65 1.19 8.61
C VAL A 253 4.56 1.35 9.66
N ALA A 254 3.39 0.73 9.46
CA ALA A 254 2.31 0.70 10.44
C ALA A 254 2.64 -0.21 11.65
N ASN A 255 3.25 -1.37 11.41
CA ASN A 255 3.57 -2.34 12.46
C ASN A 255 4.95 -2.11 13.11
N TYR A 256 5.86 -1.41 12.41
CA TYR A 256 7.23 -1.16 12.86
C TYR A 256 7.58 0.33 12.79
N PRO A 257 7.10 1.16 13.76
CA PRO A 257 7.34 2.61 13.77
C PRO A 257 8.82 2.98 13.75
N GLU A 258 9.68 2.13 14.29
CA GLU A 258 11.14 2.30 14.26
C GLU A 258 11.71 2.29 12.83
N TYR A 259 11.06 1.56 11.91
CA TYR A 259 11.46 1.56 10.50
C TYR A 259 11.06 2.86 9.81
N ALA A 260 9.86 3.35 10.08
CA ALA A 260 9.43 4.66 9.62
C ALA A 260 10.34 5.78 10.13
N GLN A 261 10.79 5.69 11.38
CA GLN A 261 11.74 6.65 11.95
C GLN A 261 13.10 6.60 11.25
N ALA A 262 13.64 5.39 11.01
CA ALA A 262 14.92 5.23 10.31
C ALA A 262 14.88 5.74 8.86
N ILE A 263 13.74 5.60 8.17
CA ILE A 263 13.52 6.19 6.84
C ILE A 263 13.53 7.72 6.93
N ARG A 264 12.81 8.28 7.92
CA ARG A 264 12.73 9.73 8.14
C ARG A 264 14.11 10.35 8.39
N GLU A 265 14.94 9.70 9.20
CA GLU A 265 16.29 10.17 9.53
C GLU A 265 17.24 10.18 8.33
N LYS A 266 16.97 9.36 7.30
CA LYS A 266 17.76 9.28 6.07
C LYS A 266 17.18 10.09 4.91
N ALA A 267 15.96 10.62 5.06
CA ALA A 267 15.28 11.42 4.04
C ALA A 267 15.94 12.81 3.90
N PRO A 268 15.75 13.49 2.75
CA PRO A 268 16.23 14.87 2.59
C PRO A 268 15.60 15.79 3.63
N PRO A 269 16.34 16.78 4.15
CA PRO A 269 15.86 17.66 5.24
C PRO A 269 14.63 18.51 4.86
N GLU A 270 14.40 18.71 3.55
CA GLU A 270 13.22 19.43 3.04
C GLU A 270 11.94 18.56 3.03
N ALA A 271 12.06 17.24 3.24
CA ALA A 271 10.93 16.32 3.23
C ALA A 271 10.34 16.15 4.63
N ALA A 272 9.12 16.61 4.83
CA ALA A 272 8.34 16.30 6.02
C ALA A 272 7.72 14.91 5.89
N VAL A 273 8.37 13.88 6.44
CA VAL A 273 7.91 12.49 6.33
C VAL A 273 6.97 12.16 7.48
N ILE A 274 5.71 11.87 7.17
CA ILE A 274 4.64 11.58 8.14
C ILE A 274 3.98 10.23 7.83
N LEU A 275 3.34 9.63 8.82
CA LEU A 275 2.51 8.44 8.61
C LEU A 275 1.11 8.85 8.16
N GLN A 276 0.46 7.99 7.39
CA GLN A 276 -0.94 8.16 7.02
C GLN A 276 -1.83 8.31 8.26
N SER A 277 -2.80 9.22 8.20
CA SER A 277 -3.69 9.54 9.32
C SER A 277 -5.10 8.95 9.20
N ALA A 278 -5.38 8.26 8.10
CA ALA A 278 -6.67 7.63 7.81
C ALA A 278 -6.45 6.33 7.00
N PRO A 279 -7.41 5.40 6.98
CA PRO A 279 -7.35 4.23 6.12
C PRO A 279 -7.22 4.66 4.64
N PRO A 280 -6.45 3.94 3.79
CA PRO A 280 -6.25 4.32 2.39
C PRO A 280 -7.57 4.53 1.61
N VAL A 281 -8.59 3.73 1.88
CA VAL A 281 -9.91 3.88 1.25
C VAL A 281 -10.56 5.25 1.54
N TYR A 282 -10.20 5.93 2.63
CA TYR A 282 -10.65 7.31 2.87
C TYR A 282 -10.03 8.28 1.85
N GLY A 283 -8.79 8.07 1.46
CA GLY A 283 -8.18 8.86 0.39
C GLY A 283 -8.90 8.68 -0.95
N ALA A 284 -9.28 7.44 -1.27
CA ALA A 284 -10.14 7.19 -2.43
C ALA A 284 -11.50 7.88 -2.30
N ALA A 285 -12.07 7.96 -1.09
CA ALA A 285 -13.32 8.71 -0.86
C ALA A 285 -13.14 10.22 -1.07
N VAL A 286 -12.02 10.80 -0.67
CA VAL A 286 -11.67 12.21 -0.93
C VAL A 286 -11.64 12.49 -2.43
N GLU A 287 -11.02 11.61 -3.22
CA GLU A 287 -10.97 11.74 -4.69
C GLU A 287 -12.35 11.57 -5.33
N ALA A 288 -13.15 10.59 -4.88
CA ALA A 288 -14.53 10.42 -5.39
C ALA A 288 -15.42 11.62 -5.07
N MET A 289 -15.30 12.22 -3.89
CA MET A 289 -15.99 13.45 -3.52
C MET A 289 -15.58 14.62 -4.41
N TRP A 290 -14.29 14.75 -4.70
CA TRP A 290 -13.77 15.78 -5.59
C TRP A 290 -14.39 15.66 -6.98
N ASP A 291 -14.39 14.45 -7.57
CA ASP A 291 -14.99 14.19 -8.87
C ASP A 291 -16.52 14.44 -8.90
N ALA A 292 -17.18 14.25 -7.76
CA ALA A 292 -18.62 14.54 -7.58
C ALA A 292 -18.91 16.02 -7.27
N GLY A 293 -17.90 16.88 -7.10
CA GLY A 293 -18.06 18.25 -6.65
C GLY A 293 -18.66 18.36 -5.25
N ILE A 294 -18.25 17.49 -4.34
CA ILE A 294 -18.64 17.47 -2.92
C ILE A 294 -17.48 18.04 -2.09
N PRO A 295 -17.73 19.08 -1.26
CA PRO A 295 -16.68 19.61 -0.36
C PRO A 295 -16.26 18.59 0.69
N VAL A 296 -14.97 18.37 0.84
CA VAL A 296 -14.41 17.54 1.91
C VAL A 296 -14.15 18.39 3.14
N THR A 297 -15.07 18.37 4.10
CA THR A 297 -14.97 19.10 5.36
C THR A 297 -14.49 18.20 6.49
N ASP A 298 -14.07 18.80 7.62
CA ASP A 298 -13.72 18.03 8.82
C ASP A 298 -14.90 17.21 9.35
N GLU A 299 -16.12 17.68 9.18
CA GLU A 299 -17.34 16.96 9.56
C GLU A 299 -17.55 15.71 8.71
N VAL A 300 -17.43 15.83 7.39
CA VAL A 300 -17.49 14.69 6.43
C VAL A 300 -16.41 13.67 6.78
N ARG A 301 -15.19 14.13 7.03
CA ARG A 301 -14.09 13.27 7.49
C ARG A 301 -14.42 12.52 8.77
N ALA A 302 -14.96 13.25 9.76
CA ALA A 302 -15.30 12.67 11.05
C ALA A 302 -16.39 11.59 10.94
N HIS A 303 -17.42 11.83 10.11
CA HIS A 303 -18.47 10.85 9.84
C HIS A 303 -17.90 9.58 9.22
N PHE A 304 -17.10 9.73 8.14
CA PHE A 304 -16.50 8.59 7.45
C PHE A 304 -15.63 7.75 8.39
N LEU A 305 -14.72 8.37 9.12
CA LEU A 305 -13.81 7.66 10.02
C LEU A 305 -14.55 7.00 11.19
N LYS A 306 -15.58 7.66 11.74
CA LYS A 306 -16.43 7.11 12.81
C LYS A 306 -17.20 5.86 12.34
N ASP A 307 -17.82 5.93 11.16
CA ASP A 307 -18.56 4.80 10.61
C ASP A 307 -17.62 3.66 10.19
N TYR A 308 -16.44 4.00 9.67
CA TYR A 308 -15.40 3.03 9.35
C TYR A 308 -14.94 2.25 10.59
N GLN A 309 -14.69 2.92 11.70
CA GLN A 309 -14.31 2.28 12.97
C GLN A 309 -15.41 1.40 13.56
N LYS A 310 -16.68 1.79 13.43
CA LYS A 310 -17.81 0.98 13.93
C LYS A 310 -18.00 -0.32 13.16
N LEU A 311 -17.82 -0.26 11.84
CA LEU A 311 -17.93 -1.43 10.97
C LEU A 311 -16.77 -2.41 11.17
N PHE A 312 -15.65 -1.94 11.74
CA PHE A 312 -14.43 -2.74 11.98
C PHE A 312 -13.74 -2.27 13.27
N PRO A 313 -14.17 -2.78 14.43
CA PRO A 313 -13.39 -2.65 15.65
C PRO A 313 -12.00 -3.29 15.42
N ALA A 314 -10.94 -2.55 15.81
CA ALA A 314 -9.53 -2.93 15.67
C ALA A 314 -9.21 -4.23 16.41
#